data_42be1ff753551b34003c2ed9aaf5bf61
#
_entry.id   42be1ff753551b34003c2ed9aaf5bf61
#
_cell.length_a   1.000
_cell.length_b   1.000
_cell.length_c   1.000
_cell.angle_alpha   90.00
_cell.angle_beta   90.00
_cell.angle_gamma   90.00
#
_symmetry.space_group_name_H-M   'P 1'
#
loop_
_entity.id
_entity.type
_entity.pdbx_description
1 polymer ?
#
loop_
_entity_poly.entity_id
_entity_poly.type
_entity_poly.pdbx_seq_one_letter_code
_entity_poly.pdbx_strand_id
1 'polypeptide(L)'
;MTTPRTRAEQKRHTRALIVEAGRNGVATRGFTGLVVRELAREAGIVPTAFYRHFESVDDLASELASGAADALGTFIDELISTATDDPATDWPRLASAAATRDPQTWAMLARGLVDTAHPDHRVLAAAVDSARRRLGITLGRLETLSGADDTSIDIAADLVVVVLLRALVEMADDSDARTTVDECAGRLRVILAGAGAVS
;
A
#
# COMPACT_ATOMS: atom_id res chain seq x y z
N MET A 1 -6.05 -37.33 -4.49
CA MET A 1 -7.49 -37.35 -4.16
C MET A 1 -7.75 -36.15 -3.26
N THR A 2 -8.42 -35.10 -3.78
CA THR A 2 -8.69 -33.87 -3.03
C THR A 2 -9.94 -34.09 -2.19
N THR A 3 -9.85 -33.96 -0.87
CA THR A 3 -10.98 -34.06 0.05
C THR A 3 -12.06 -33.03 -0.33
N PRO A 4 -13.34 -33.40 -0.41
CA PRO A 4 -14.42 -32.47 -0.76
C PRO A 4 -14.49 -31.36 0.30
N ARG A 5 -14.46 -30.07 -0.14
CA ARG A 5 -14.57 -28.89 0.73
C ARG A 5 -15.95 -28.86 1.39
N THR A 6 -15.98 -28.50 2.66
CA THR A 6 -17.25 -28.23 3.36
C THR A 6 -17.95 -26.99 2.74
N ARG A 7 -19.27 -26.85 2.99
CA ARG A 7 -20.02 -25.65 2.55
C ARG A 7 -19.39 -24.34 3.04
N ALA A 8 -18.89 -24.33 4.26
CA ALA A 8 -18.24 -23.17 4.85
C ALA A 8 -16.89 -22.85 4.16
N GLU A 9 -16.09 -23.88 3.85
CA GLU A 9 -14.83 -23.74 3.10
C GLU A 9 -15.08 -23.28 1.67
N GLN A 10 -16.12 -23.81 1.01
CA GLN A 10 -16.51 -23.37 -0.33
C GLN A 10 -16.95 -21.90 -0.33
N LYS A 11 -17.73 -21.46 0.67
CA LYS A 11 -18.14 -20.05 0.82
C LYS A 11 -16.93 -19.12 0.99
N ARG A 12 -16.00 -19.48 1.89
CA ARG A 12 -14.77 -18.71 2.11
C ARG A 12 -13.90 -18.65 0.84
N HIS A 13 -13.74 -19.77 0.16
CA HIS A 13 -12.97 -19.83 -1.07
C HIS A 13 -13.56 -18.94 -2.17
N THR A 14 -14.86 -19.01 -2.40
CA THR A 14 -15.53 -18.16 -3.39
C THR A 14 -15.38 -16.67 -3.03
N ARG A 15 -15.52 -16.32 -1.75
CA ARG A 15 -15.31 -14.95 -1.30
C ARG A 15 -13.88 -14.46 -1.56
N ALA A 16 -12.89 -15.30 -1.29
CA ALA A 16 -11.48 -14.96 -1.56
C ALA A 16 -11.24 -14.73 -3.06
N LEU A 17 -11.86 -15.51 -3.95
CA LEU A 17 -11.76 -15.30 -5.40
C LEU A 17 -12.40 -13.98 -5.84
N ILE A 18 -13.51 -13.55 -5.22
CA ILE A 18 -14.14 -12.25 -5.51
C ILE A 18 -13.23 -11.09 -5.04
N VAL A 19 -12.65 -11.21 -3.83
CA VAL A 19 -11.71 -10.21 -3.30
C VAL A 19 -10.50 -10.09 -4.22
N GLU A 20 -9.94 -11.21 -4.67
CA GLU A 20 -8.80 -11.21 -5.59
C GLU A 20 -9.13 -10.57 -6.93
N ALA A 21 -10.29 -10.90 -7.53
CA ALA A 21 -10.79 -10.23 -8.73
C ALA A 21 -11.00 -8.72 -8.51
N GLY A 22 -11.46 -8.34 -7.31
CA GLY A 22 -11.60 -6.95 -6.90
C GLY A 22 -10.26 -6.22 -6.85
N ARG A 23 -9.24 -6.82 -6.22
CA ARG A 23 -7.87 -6.27 -6.14
C ARG A 23 -7.29 -6.03 -7.54
N ASN A 24 -7.38 -7.01 -8.43
CA ASN A 24 -6.97 -6.89 -9.83
C ASN A 24 -7.76 -5.79 -10.55
N GLY A 25 -9.07 -5.72 -10.32
CA GLY A 25 -9.94 -4.69 -10.88
C GLY A 25 -9.52 -3.29 -10.48
N VAL A 26 -9.29 -3.05 -9.18
CA VAL A 26 -8.84 -1.73 -8.69
C VAL A 26 -7.43 -1.40 -9.21
N ALA A 27 -6.50 -2.34 -9.16
CA ALA A 27 -5.12 -2.12 -9.63
C ALA A 27 -5.07 -1.68 -11.11
N THR A 28 -6.01 -2.16 -11.93
CA THR A 28 -6.04 -1.86 -13.37
C THR A 28 -6.92 -0.66 -13.73
N ARG A 29 -8.08 -0.49 -13.09
CA ARG A 29 -9.13 0.46 -13.50
C ARG A 29 -9.55 1.46 -12.41
N GLY A 30 -9.05 1.30 -11.19
CA GLY A 30 -9.52 2.05 -10.01
C GLY A 30 -10.82 1.48 -9.43
N PHE A 31 -11.27 2.06 -8.32
CA PHE A 31 -12.52 1.66 -7.64
C PHE A 31 -13.75 1.92 -8.52
N THR A 32 -13.78 3.06 -9.21
CA THR A 32 -14.86 3.43 -10.14
C THR A 32 -15.01 2.47 -11.31
N GLY A 33 -13.96 1.69 -11.61
CA GLY A 33 -13.95 0.70 -12.68
C GLY A 33 -14.43 -0.69 -12.28
N LEU A 34 -14.89 -0.90 -11.04
CA LEU A 34 -15.39 -2.20 -10.58
C LEU A 34 -16.79 -2.48 -11.11
N VAL A 35 -16.98 -3.64 -11.76
CA VAL A 35 -18.27 -4.07 -12.32
C VAL A 35 -18.52 -5.53 -11.97
N VAL A 36 -19.71 -5.84 -11.38
CA VAL A 36 -20.07 -7.19 -10.94
C VAL A 36 -19.88 -8.26 -12.01
N ARG A 37 -20.22 -7.96 -13.27
CA ARG A 37 -20.08 -8.92 -14.37
C ARG A 37 -18.64 -9.34 -14.60
N GLU A 38 -17.71 -8.40 -14.50
CA GLU A 38 -16.27 -8.66 -14.68
C GLU A 38 -15.69 -9.39 -13.48
N LEU A 39 -16.02 -8.93 -12.27
CA LEU A 39 -15.64 -9.59 -11.02
C LEU A 39 -16.10 -11.06 -10.98
N ALA A 40 -17.35 -11.31 -11.35
CA ALA A 40 -17.91 -12.65 -11.39
C ALA A 40 -17.21 -13.54 -12.43
N ARG A 41 -16.93 -12.99 -13.63
CA ARG A 41 -16.20 -13.69 -14.69
C ARG A 41 -14.80 -14.08 -14.24
N GLU A 42 -14.08 -13.15 -13.60
CA GLU A 42 -12.72 -13.37 -13.10
C GLU A 42 -12.69 -14.37 -11.95
N ALA A 43 -13.65 -14.28 -11.02
CA ALA A 43 -13.81 -15.20 -9.91
C ALA A 43 -14.38 -16.58 -10.32
N GLY A 44 -14.75 -16.78 -11.59
CA GLY A 44 -15.32 -18.05 -12.09
C GLY A 44 -16.71 -18.37 -11.53
N ILE A 45 -17.53 -17.35 -11.25
CA ILE A 45 -18.87 -17.49 -10.70
C ILE A 45 -19.93 -16.81 -11.59
N VAL A 46 -21.20 -17.13 -11.37
CA VAL A 46 -22.29 -16.37 -11.98
C VAL A 46 -22.53 -15.05 -11.24
N PRO A 47 -22.92 -13.94 -11.93
CA PRO A 47 -23.10 -12.62 -11.30
C PRO A 47 -24.02 -12.63 -10.07
N THR A 48 -25.08 -13.45 -10.07
CA THR A 48 -26.00 -13.58 -8.93
C THR A 48 -25.35 -14.20 -7.69
N ALA A 49 -24.26 -14.96 -7.85
CA ALA A 49 -23.52 -15.53 -6.72
C ALA A 49 -22.70 -14.49 -5.98
N PHE A 50 -22.30 -13.38 -6.62
CA PHE A 50 -21.62 -12.26 -6.00
C PHE A 50 -22.38 -11.73 -4.79
N TYR A 51 -23.68 -11.50 -4.95
CA TYR A 51 -24.56 -10.95 -3.92
C TYR A 51 -24.80 -11.85 -2.70
N ARG A 52 -24.28 -13.09 -2.72
CA ARG A 52 -24.22 -13.96 -1.52
C ARG A 52 -23.02 -13.66 -0.61
N HIS A 53 -22.07 -12.84 -1.09
CA HIS A 53 -20.81 -12.53 -0.44
C HIS A 53 -20.65 -11.04 -0.13
N PHE A 54 -21.18 -10.19 -0.99
CA PHE A 54 -21.13 -8.72 -0.88
C PHE A 54 -22.50 -8.14 -1.22
N GLU A 55 -22.95 -7.13 -0.48
CA GLU A 55 -24.23 -6.47 -0.70
C GLU A 55 -24.20 -5.62 -1.99
N SER A 56 -23.04 -5.02 -2.28
CA SER A 56 -22.81 -4.18 -3.45
C SER A 56 -21.35 -4.22 -3.89
N VAL A 57 -21.06 -3.58 -5.01
CA VAL A 57 -19.67 -3.34 -5.45
C VAL A 57 -18.96 -2.38 -4.49
N ASP A 58 -19.68 -1.40 -3.95
CA ASP A 58 -19.15 -0.44 -2.99
C ASP A 58 -18.76 -1.12 -1.67
N ASP A 59 -19.52 -2.14 -1.23
CA ASP A 59 -19.16 -2.96 -0.06
C ASP A 59 -17.82 -3.68 -0.28
N LEU A 60 -17.60 -4.27 -1.45
CA LEU A 60 -16.30 -4.85 -1.82
C LEU A 60 -15.22 -3.77 -1.89
N ALA A 61 -15.50 -2.61 -2.51
CA ALA A 61 -14.54 -1.52 -2.64
C ALA A 61 -14.06 -1.02 -1.28
N SER A 62 -14.98 -0.83 -0.33
CA SER A 62 -14.68 -0.39 1.04
C SER A 62 -13.83 -1.41 1.80
N GLU A 63 -14.09 -2.71 1.63
CA GLU A 63 -13.25 -3.76 2.21
C GLU A 63 -11.83 -3.73 1.62
N LEU A 64 -11.72 -3.57 0.30
CA LEU A 64 -10.43 -3.49 -0.39
C LEU A 64 -9.62 -2.27 0.05
N ALA A 65 -10.26 -1.10 0.14
CA ALA A 65 -9.62 0.13 0.59
C ALA A 65 -9.14 0.01 2.04
N SER A 66 -9.96 -0.55 2.92
CA SER A 66 -9.59 -0.80 4.31
C SER A 66 -8.40 -1.77 4.41
N GLY A 67 -8.42 -2.86 3.66
CA GLY A 67 -7.32 -3.82 3.63
C GLY A 67 -6.01 -3.20 3.13
N ALA A 68 -6.05 -2.31 2.13
CA ALA A 68 -4.87 -1.59 1.65
C ALA A 68 -4.35 -0.57 2.67
N ALA A 69 -5.25 0.13 3.36
CA ALA A 69 -4.91 1.05 4.44
C ALA A 69 -4.22 0.32 5.61
N ASP A 70 -4.74 -0.85 5.99
CA ASP A 70 -4.16 -1.70 7.03
C ASP A 70 -2.78 -2.23 6.63
N ALA A 71 -2.60 -2.63 5.36
CA ALA A 71 -1.31 -3.06 4.83
C ALA A 71 -0.28 -1.93 4.88
N LEU A 72 -0.66 -0.70 4.50
CA LEU A 72 0.20 0.47 4.64
C LEU A 72 0.54 0.74 6.11
N GLY A 73 -0.45 0.68 7.01
CA GLY A 73 -0.24 0.82 8.44
C GLY A 73 0.79 -0.18 8.99
N THR A 74 0.65 -1.45 8.62
CA THR A 74 1.57 -2.53 9.02
C THR A 74 2.98 -2.29 8.47
N PHE A 75 3.11 -1.87 7.21
CA PHE A 75 4.39 -1.53 6.61
C PHE A 75 5.08 -0.37 7.35
N ILE A 76 4.34 0.68 7.71
CA ILE A 76 4.88 1.80 8.50
C ILE A 76 5.31 1.34 9.90
N ASP A 77 4.56 0.43 10.54
CA ASP A 77 4.97 -0.18 11.82
C ASP A 77 6.29 -0.95 11.68
N GLU A 78 6.45 -1.70 10.59
CA GLU A 78 7.68 -2.44 10.28
C GLU A 78 8.86 -1.46 10.09
N LEU A 79 8.69 -0.36 9.35
CA LEU A 79 9.71 0.67 9.19
C LEU A 79 10.11 1.30 10.53
N ILE A 80 9.14 1.68 11.36
CA ILE A 80 9.37 2.34 12.65
C ILE A 80 10.06 1.41 13.63
N SER A 81 9.66 0.13 13.69
CA SER A 81 10.24 -0.86 14.60
C SER A 81 11.67 -1.27 14.22
N THR A 82 12.01 -1.12 12.93
CA THR A 82 13.34 -1.47 12.39
C THR A 82 14.19 -0.20 12.20
N ALA A 83 13.70 0.97 12.67
CA ALA A 83 14.41 2.24 12.51
C ALA A 83 15.80 2.13 13.17
N THR A 84 16.81 2.15 12.34
CA THR A 84 18.22 2.21 12.68
C THR A 84 18.72 3.64 12.46
N ASP A 85 19.99 3.89 12.76
CA ASP A 85 20.63 5.19 12.50
C ASP A 85 20.76 5.51 10.99
N ASP A 86 20.51 4.51 10.11
CA ASP A 86 20.54 4.68 8.64
C ASP A 86 19.24 4.20 7.95
N PRO A 87 18.13 4.94 8.08
CA PRO A 87 16.87 4.63 7.40
C PRO A 87 17.00 4.58 5.87
N ALA A 88 17.93 5.35 5.31
CA ALA A 88 18.14 5.39 3.85
C ALA A 88 18.68 4.07 3.29
N THR A 89 19.30 3.25 4.10
CA THR A 89 19.75 1.89 3.70
C THR A 89 18.72 0.82 4.02
N ASP A 90 18.05 0.89 5.17
CA ASP A 90 17.18 -0.19 5.63
C ASP A 90 15.76 -0.13 5.06
N TRP A 91 15.16 1.06 4.97
CA TRP A 91 13.78 1.22 4.50
C TRP A 91 13.54 0.79 3.05
N PRO A 92 14.45 1.03 2.08
CA PRO A 92 14.29 0.51 0.73
C PRO A 92 14.29 -1.02 0.65
N ARG A 93 15.04 -1.69 1.53
CA ARG A 93 15.06 -3.17 1.60
C ARG A 93 13.73 -3.71 2.16
N LEU A 94 13.19 -3.06 3.19
CA LEU A 94 11.86 -3.39 3.73
C LEU A 94 10.76 -3.13 2.68
N ALA A 95 10.84 -2.05 1.92
CA ALA A 95 9.93 -1.78 0.82
C ALA A 95 9.99 -2.86 -0.25
N SER A 96 11.19 -3.32 -0.63
CA SER A 96 11.37 -4.43 -1.57
C SER A 96 10.75 -5.73 -1.06
N ALA A 97 10.95 -6.07 0.21
CA ALA A 97 10.34 -7.24 0.82
C ALA A 97 8.81 -7.15 0.86
N ALA A 98 8.25 -5.98 1.20
CA ALA A 98 6.82 -5.73 1.20
C ALA A 98 6.22 -5.81 -0.21
N ALA A 99 6.86 -5.20 -1.20
CA ALA A 99 6.44 -5.24 -2.60
C ALA A 99 6.41 -6.67 -3.15
N THR A 100 7.44 -7.47 -2.85
CA THR A 100 7.51 -8.87 -3.29
C THR A 100 6.46 -9.76 -2.60
N ARG A 101 6.13 -9.46 -1.34
CA ARG A 101 5.16 -10.24 -0.55
C ARG A 101 3.74 -10.11 -1.09
N ASP A 102 3.33 -8.92 -1.47
CA ASP A 102 1.96 -8.64 -1.97
C ASP A 102 1.94 -7.48 -2.98
N PRO A 103 2.42 -7.71 -4.21
CA PRO A 103 2.53 -6.67 -5.22
C PRO A 103 1.18 -6.04 -5.58
N GLN A 104 0.09 -6.82 -5.54
CA GLN A 104 -1.23 -6.34 -5.91
C GLN A 104 -1.77 -5.29 -4.94
N THR A 105 -1.50 -5.42 -3.64
CA THR A 105 -1.93 -4.41 -2.65
C THR A 105 -1.31 -3.06 -2.94
N TRP A 106 -0.04 -3.00 -3.32
CA TRP A 106 0.64 -1.74 -3.62
C TRP A 106 0.17 -1.12 -4.93
N ALA A 107 -0.02 -1.92 -5.97
CA ALA A 107 -0.63 -1.46 -7.23
C ALA A 107 -2.06 -0.91 -7.00
N MET A 108 -2.87 -1.62 -6.21
CA MET A 108 -4.21 -1.21 -5.84
C MET A 108 -4.22 0.08 -5.00
N LEU A 109 -3.33 0.20 -4.00
CA LEU A 109 -3.17 1.41 -3.18
C LEU A 109 -2.84 2.61 -4.06
N ALA A 110 -1.83 2.50 -4.93
CA ALA A 110 -1.43 3.58 -5.82
C ALA A 110 -2.56 4.00 -6.76
N ARG A 111 -3.26 3.03 -7.35
CA ARG A 111 -4.37 3.33 -8.26
C ARG A 111 -5.56 3.93 -7.53
N GLY A 112 -5.87 3.44 -6.33
CA GLY A 112 -6.95 3.98 -5.50
C GLY A 112 -6.68 5.41 -4.99
N LEU A 113 -5.41 5.76 -4.75
CA LEU A 113 -5.03 7.13 -4.35
C LEU A 113 -5.25 8.16 -5.45
N VAL A 114 -5.21 7.79 -6.72
CA VAL A 114 -5.48 8.70 -7.85
C VAL A 114 -6.95 8.68 -8.30
N ASP A 115 -7.74 7.70 -7.86
CA ASP A 115 -9.17 7.58 -8.18
C ASP A 115 -10.03 8.46 -7.22
N THR A 116 -9.84 9.77 -7.30
CA THR A 116 -10.46 10.74 -6.40
C THR A 116 -11.99 10.84 -6.54
N ALA A 117 -12.55 10.25 -7.60
CA ALA A 117 -14.00 10.23 -7.84
C ALA A 117 -14.72 9.22 -6.92
N HIS A 118 -14.01 8.17 -6.44
CA HIS A 118 -14.60 7.19 -5.54
C HIS A 118 -14.46 7.60 -4.06
N PRO A 119 -15.50 7.43 -3.22
CA PRO A 119 -15.45 7.82 -1.80
C PRO A 119 -14.33 7.11 -1.01
N ASP A 120 -14.01 5.87 -1.33
CA ASP A 120 -12.97 5.09 -0.65
C ASP A 120 -11.54 5.61 -0.89
N HIS A 121 -11.33 6.51 -1.88
CA HIS A 121 -10.10 7.28 -1.98
C HIS A 121 -9.74 7.96 -0.65
N ARG A 122 -10.72 8.46 0.10
CA ARG A 122 -10.50 9.15 1.38
C ARG A 122 -9.92 8.23 2.45
N VAL A 123 -10.26 6.95 2.43
CA VAL A 123 -9.70 5.94 3.37
C VAL A 123 -8.20 5.80 3.12
N LEU A 124 -7.80 5.69 1.86
CA LEU A 124 -6.39 5.58 1.47
C LEU A 124 -5.62 6.87 1.73
N ALA A 125 -6.20 8.04 1.42
CA ALA A 125 -5.60 9.33 1.71
C ALA A 125 -5.37 9.53 3.22
N ALA A 126 -6.34 9.17 4.06
CA ALA A 126 -6.20 9.21 5.51
C ALA A 126 -5.09 8.27 6.03
N ALA A 127 -4.94 7.09 5.42
CA ALA A 127 -3.85 6.15 5.76
C ALA A 127 -2.47 6.73 5.40
N VAL A 128 -2.35 7.40 4.25
CA VAL A 128 -1.12 8.10 3.85
C VAL A 128 -0.80 9.25 4.80
N ASP A 129 -1.79 10.06 5.19
CA ASP A 129 -1.62 11.13 6.19
C ASP A 129 -1.19 10.57 7.56
N SER A 130 -1.73 9.42 7.96
CA SER A 130 -1.29 8.74 9.19
C SER A 130 0.15 8.26 9.09
N ALA A 131 0.53 7.67 7.94
CA ALA A 131 1.90 7.26 7.66
C ALA A 131 2.88 8.43 7.78
N ARG A 132 2.55 9.57 7.15
CA ARG A 132 3.34 10.80 7.20
C ARG A 132 3.58 11.27 8.63
N ARG A 133 2.52 11.43 9.43
CA ARG A 133 2.64 11.88 10.83
C ARG A 133 3.51 10.94 11.68
N ARG A 134 3.33 9.63 11.52
CA ARG A 134 4.09 8.62 12.27
C ARG A 134 5.56 8.61 11.89
N LEU A 135 5.87 8.70 10.61
CA LEU A 135 7.25 8.82 10.13
C LEU A 135 7.88 10.15 10.55
N GLY A 136 7.15 11.28 10.54
CA GLY A 136 7.64 12.56 11.05
C GLY A 136 8.09 12.48 12.50
N ILE A 137 7.28 11.83 13.38
CA ILE A 137 7.67 11.60 14.78
C ILE A 137 8.95 10.74 14.87
N THR A 138 9.10 9.75 14.01
CA THR A 138 10.28 8.88 13.99
C THR A 138 11.51 9.60 13.49
N LEU A 139 11.39 10.37 12.41
CA LEU A 139 12.46 11.17 11.83
C LEU A 139 12.97 12.22 12.83
N GLY A 140 12.08 12.90 13.55
CA GLY A 140 12.46 13.89 14.57
C GLY A 140 13.25 13.32 15.76
N ARG A 141 13.36 11.99 15.87
CA ARG A 141 14.16 11.31 16.90
C ARG A 141 15.55 10.89 16.40
N LEU A 142 15.81 10.99 15.10
CA LEU A 142 17.10 10.62 14.52
C LEU A 142 18.16 11.67 14.90
N GLU A 143 19.33 11.21 15.32
CA GLU A 143 20.46 12.10 15.65
C GLU A 143 20.86 12.99 14.47
N THR A 144 20.79 12.44 13.25
CA THR A 144 21.09 13.16 12.00
C THR A 144 20.14 14.32 11.71
N LEU A 145 18.98 14.38 12.36
CA LEU A 145 17.96 15.43 12.21
C LEU A 145 17.74 16.22 13.51
N SER A 146 18.59 16.05 14.50
CA SER A 146 18.45 16.69 15.83
C SER A 146 18.49 18.22 15.82
N GLY A 147 18.96 18.83 14.74
CA GLY A 147 18.98 20.29 14.52
C GLY A 147 17.86 20.79 13.59
N ALA A 148 17.10 19.90 12.95
CA ALA A 148 16.05 20.28 12.01
C ALA A 148 14.82 20.86 12.75
N ASP A 149 14.19 21.89 12.19
CA ASP A 149 12.92 22.39 12.69
C ASP A 149 11.73 21.48 12.31
N ASP A 150 10.59 21.68 12.99
CA ASP A 150 9.38 20.86 12.76
C ASP A 150 8.91 20.92 11.30
N THR A 151 9.08 22.05 10.61
CA THR A 151 8.67 22.21 9.21
C THR A 151 9.55 21.35 8.29
N SER A 152 10.85 21.36 8.52
CA SER A 152 11.82 20.54 7.76
C SER A 152 11.57 19.05 7.96
N ILE A 153 11.23 18.63 9.19
CA ILE A 153 10.85 17.25 9.51
C ILE A 153 9.54 16.85 8.81
N ASP A 154 8.54 17.72 8.82
CA ASP A 154 7.25 17.47 8.14
C ASP A 154 7.44 17.32 6.63
N ILE A 155 8.21 18.20 5.99
CA ILE A 155 8.54 18.11 4.57
C ILE A 155 9.32 16.83 4.26
N ALA A 156 10.29 16.48 5.10
CA ALA A 156 11.04 15.24 4.92
C ALA A 156 10.12 14.00 5.03
N ALA A 157 9.19 14.00 5.98
CA ALA A 157 8.23 12.92 6.13
C ALA A 157 7.31 12.78 4.91
N ASP A 158 6.82 13.88 4.35
CA ASP A 158 6.04 13.88 3.11
C ASP A 158 6.82 13.26 1.94
N LEU A 159 8.05 13.72 1.74
CA LEU A 159 8.90 13.24 0.65
C LEU A 159 9.30 11.77 0.83
N VAL A 160 9.58 11.33 2.06
CA VAL A 160 9.89 9.94 2.39
C VAL A 160 8.72 9.03 2.06
N VAL A 161 7.48 9.41 2.45
CA VAL A 161 6.28 8.62 2.13
C VAL A 161 6.10 8.51 0.63
N VAL A 162 6.23 9.61 -0.12
CA VAL A 162 6.09 9.60 -1.60
C VAL A 162 7.14 8.70 -2.24
N VAL A 163 8.40 8.78 -1.80
CA VAL A 163 9.49 7.95 -2.34
C VAL A 163 9.26 6.48 -2.04
N LEU A 164 8.83 6.12 -0.82
CA LEU A 164 8.56 4.74 -0.43
C LEU A 164 7.36 4.16 -1.16
N LEU A 165 6.24 4.91 -1.28
CA LEU A 165 5.07 4.46 -2.03
C LEU A 165 5.40 4.24 -3.50
N ARG A 166 6.16 5.15 -4.12
CA ARG A 166 6.63 4.98 -5.48
C ARG A 166 7.50 3.73 -5.62
N ALA A 167 8.47 3.54 -4.73
CA ALA A 167 9.35 2.37 -4.73
C ALA A 167 8.58 1.06 -4.58
N LEU A 168 7.58 1.00 -3.68
CA LEU A 168 6.70 -0.16 -3.50
C LEU A 168 5.99 -0.55 -4.80
N VAL A 169 5.48 0.43 -5.56
CA VAL A 169 4.79 0.18 -6.84
C VAL A 169 5.77 -0.25 -7.93
N GLU A 170 6.89 0.45 -8.06
CA GLU A 170 7.92 0.12 -9.05
C GLU A 170 8.49 -1.29 -8.80
N MET A 171 8.80 -1.63 -7.54
CA MET A 171 9.30 -2.95 -7.16
C MET A 171 8.24 -4.07 -7.30
N ALA A 172 6.96 -3.74 -7.21
CA ALA A 172 5.86 -4.70 -7.38
C ALA A 172 5.68 -5.10 -8.86
N ASP A 173 6.01 -4.21 -9.79
CA ASP A 173 5.83 -4.41 -11.24
C ASP A 173 7.11 -4.89 -11.94
N ASP A 174 8.26 -4.97 -11.26
CA ASP A 174 9.56 -4.95 -11.92
C ASP A 174 10.41 -6.21 -11.80
N SER A 175 11.09 -6.44 -12.95
CA SER A 175 12.19 -7.38 -13.12
C SER A 175 13.54 -6.88 -12.54
N ASP A 176 13.73 -5.59 -12.22
CA ASP A 176 14.99 -5.02 -11.69
C ASP A 176 14.83 -4.32 -10.33
N ALA A 177 14.32 -5.07 -9.34
CA ALA A 177 14.11 -4.58 -7.98
C ALA A 177 15.39 -4.02 -7.31
N ARG A 178 16.61 -4.42 -7.75
CA ARG A 178 17.88 -3.91 -7.18
C ARG A 178 18.10 -2.46 -7.56
N THR A 179 17.94 -2.09 -8.82
CA THR A 179 18.09 -0.71 -9.27
C THR A 179 17.11 0.19 -8.55
N THR A 180 15.87 -0.25 -8.38
CA THR A 180 14.84 0.51 -7.65
C THR A 180 15.19 0.68 -6.15
N VAL A 181 15.77 -0.35 -5.49
CA VAL A 181 16.25 -0.24 -4.10
C VAL A 181 17.36 0.80 -3.98
N ASP A 182 18.36 0.77 -4.87
CA ASP A 182 19.50 1.70 -4.85
C ASP A 182 19.05 3.15 -5.15
N GLU A 183 18.14 3.34 -6.10
CA GLU A 183 17.55 4.64 -6.39
C GLU A 183 16.72 5.19 -5.21
N CYS A 184 15.91 4.34 -4.58
CA CYS A 184 15.15 4.70 -3.39
C CYS A 184 16.08 5.13 -2.27
N ALA A 185 17.15 4.36 -2.00
CA ALA A 185 18.17 4.70 -1.01
C ALA A 185 18.85 6.03 -1.31
N GLY A 186 19.19 6.28 -2.58
CA GLY A 186 19.78 7.56 -3.01
C GLY A 186 18.86 8.75 -2.75
N ARG A 187 17.57 8.61 -3.09
CA ARG A 187 16.56 9.66 -2.85
C ARG A 187 16.36 9.93 -1.36
N LEU A 188 16.28 8.89 -0.53
CA LEU A 188 16.15 9.05 0.92
C LEU A 188 17.36 9.75 1.54
N ARG A 189 18.59 9.41 1.11
CA ARG A 189 19.80 10.13 1.58
C ARG A 189 19.76 11.62 1.29
N VAL A 190 19.33 12.00 0.09
CA VAL A 190 19.21 13.42 -0.29
C VAL A 190 18.17 14.14 0.56
N ILE A 191 17.01 13.50 0.79
CA ILE A 191 15.93 14.08 1.61
C ILE A 191 16.39 14.27 3.05
N LEU A 192 16.96 13.24 3.66
CA LEU A 192 17.40 13.29 5.07
C LEU A 192 18.57 14.25 5.28
N ALA A 193 19.55 14.27 4.36
CA ALA A 193 20.64 15.23 4.41
C ALA A 193 20.15 16.67 4.24
N GLY A 194 19.19 16.91 3.34
CA GLY A 194 18.58 18.23 3.14
C GLY A 194 17.85 18.73 4.37
N ALA A 195 17.06 17.88 5.02
CA ALA A 195 16.35 18.24 6.25
C ALA A 195 17.30 18.56 7.43
N GLY A 196 18.42 17.83 7.54
CA GLY A 196 19.43 18.10 8.58
C GLY A 196 20.33 19.33 8.32
N ALA A 197 20.34 19.84 7.09
CA ALA A 197 21.17 21.01 6.71
C ALA A 197 20.46 22.36 6.93
N VAL A 198 19.16 22.36 7.20
CA VAL A 198 18.35 23.55 7.46
C VAL A 198 18.28 23.73 8.98
N SER A 199 19.31 24.35 9.55
CA SER A 199 19.43 24.67 10.98
C SER A 199 19.65 26.17 11.16
#